data_4e5b366020e608ab79d99018efeb5274
#
_entry.id   4e5b366020e608ab79d99018efeb5274
#
_cell.length_a   1.000
_cell.length_b   1.000
_cell.length_c   1.000
_cell.angle_alpha   90.00
_cell.angle_beta   90.00
_cell.angle_gamma   90.00
#
_symmetry.space_group_name_H-M   'P 1'
#
loop_
_entity.id
_entity.type
_entity.pdbx_description
1 polymer ?
#
loop_
_entity_poly.entity_id
_entity_poly.type
_entity_poly.pdbx_seq_one_letter_code
_entity_poly.pdbx_strand_id
1 'polypeptide(L)'
;KIIGVGETGLDFYYNNSDKDVQIESFQNHIEAASTLKIPIIVHSRSAENETYEILKKNYNKDLKILMHCFTGSSSFATQLMPLEAYFSASGIITFKNSLDLQETFSKIPNEKLLIETDSPFLSPVPNRGKKNEPSFIKFTAEKLAQLKNMKTSDLIKVTTDNFNNLFFN
;
A
#
# COMPACT_ATOMS: atom_id res chain seq x y z
N LYS A 1 -2.20 2.94 -21.78
CA LYS A 1 -0.83 2.61 -21.34
C LYS A 1 -0.92 1.88 -20.01
N ILE A 2 -0.27 0.72 -19.89
CA ILE A 2 -0.15 -0.02 -18.62
C ILE A 2 0.95 0.67 -17.81
N ILE A 3 0.69 0.95 -16.51
CA ILE A 3 1.63 1.64 -15.61
C ILE A 3 2.03 0.82 -14.39
N GLY A 4 1.42 -0.35 -14.17
CA GLY A 4 1.71 -1.24 -13.06
C GLY A 4 1.12 -2.62 -13.25
N VAL A 5 1.58 -3.61 -12.49
CA VAL A 5 1.06 -4.98 -12.42
C VAL A 5 0.36 -5.15 -11.07
N GLY A 6 -0.89 -5.54 -11.07
CA GLY A 6 -1.64 -5.79 -9.84
C GLY A 6 -3.15 -5.54 -10.02
N GLU A 7 -3.86 -5.66 -8.96
CA GLU A 7 -3.52 -6.04 -7.61
C GLU A 7 -3.14 -7.53 -7.55
N THR A 8 -2.06 -7.87 -6.87
CA THR A 8 -1.58 -9.25 -6.70
C THR A 8 -0.92 -9.40 -5.33
N GLY A 9 -0.78 -10.62 -4.83
CA GLY A 9 -0.16 -10.86 -3.53
C GLY A 9 -0.82 -12.03 -2.79
N LEU A 10 -0.84 -11.95 -1.46
CA LEU A 10 -1.26 -13.04 -0.59
C LEU A 10 -2.40 -12.62 0.34
N ASP A 11 -3.49 -13.40 0.35
CA ASP A 11 -4.59 -13.28 1.30
C ASP A 11 -4.83 -14.64 1.98
N PHE A 12 -4.25 -14.81 3.16
CA PHE A 12 -4.44 -16.02 3.95
C PHE A 12 -5.60 -15.91 4.95
N TYR A 13 -6.29 -14.78 4.96
CA TYR A 13 -7.47 -14.58 5.78
C TYR A 13 -8.72 -15.20 5.14
N TYR A 14 -8.99 -14.86 3.86
CA TYR A 14 -10.18 -15.38 3.16
C TYR A 14 -10.00 -16.77 2.61
N ASN A 15 -8.76 -17.16 2.31
CA ASN A 15 -8.41 -18.51 1.82
C ASN A 15 -9.25 -18.94 0.58
N ASN A 16 -9.51 -17.99 -0.33
CA ASN A 16 -10.28 -18.24 -1.55
C ASN A 16 -9.54 -19.12 -2.56
N SER A 17 -8.23 -19.28 -2.39
CA SER A 17 -7.36 -20.11 -3.21
C SER A 17 -6.27 -20.70 -2.31
N ASP A 18 -5.75 -21.87 -2.67
CA ASP A 18 -4.69 -22.54 -1.92
C ASP A 18 -3.46 -21.64 -1.83
N LYS A 19 -2.76 -21.69 -0.68
CA LYS A 19 -1.60 -20.82 -0.41
C LYS A 19 -0.50 -20.97 -1.45
N ASP A 20 -0.19 -22.21 -1.85
CA ASP A 20 0.85 -22.49 -2.84
C ASP A 20 0.51 -21.87 -4.20
N VAL A 21 -0.76 -21.91 -4.61
CA VAL A 21 -1.25 -21.29 -5.84
C VAL A 21 -1.15 -19.76 -5.76
N GLN A 22 -1.49 -19.17 -4.61
CA GLN A 22 -1.32 -17.72 -4.40
C GLN A 22 0.15 -17.32 -4.49
N ILE A 23 1.05 -18.09 -3.87
CA ILE A 23 2.51 -17.85 -3.88
C ILE A 23 3.06 -17.94 -5.31
N GLU A 24 2.71 -18.96 -6.06
CA GLU A 24 3.13 -19.13 -7.46
C GLU A 24 2.63 -17.96 -8.33
N SER A 25 1.35 -17.61 -8.20
CA SER A 25 0.76 -16.47 -8.91
C SER A 25 1.48 -15.18 -8.58
N PHE A 26 1.75 -14.92 -7.29
CA PHE A 26 2.44 -13.71 -6.85
C PHE A 26 3.87 -13.63 -7.42
N GLN A 27 4.62 -14.73 -7.42
CA GLN A 27 5.96 -14.79 -8.00
C GLN A 27 5.94 -14.50 -9.51
N ASN A 28 5.00 -15.07 -10.26
CA ASN A 28 4.83 -14.82 -11.69
C ASN A 28 4.54 -13.33 -11.99
N HIS A 29 3.73 -12.68 -11.14
CA HIS A 29 3.45 -11.24 -11.29
C HIS A 29 4.67 -10.37 -10.95
N ILE A 30 5.49 -10.76 -9.96
CA ILE A 30 6.75 -10.07 -9.65
C ILE A 30 7.72 -10.18 -10.83
N GLU A 31 7.85 -11.35 -11.45
CA GLU A 31 8.70 -11.56 -12.63
C GLU A 31 8.23 -10.69 -13.81
N ALA A 32 6.92 -10.64 -14.04
CA ALA A 32 6.33 -9.78 -15.08
C ALA A 32 6.61 -8.29 -14.81
N ALA A 33 6.40 -7.82 -13.58
CA ALA A 33 6.66 -6.44 -13.18
C ALA A 33 8.13 -6.06 -13.36
N SER A 34 9.05 -6.92 -12.93
CA SER A 34 10.51 -6.73 -13.10
C SER A 34 10.91 -6.70 -14.57
N THR A 35 10.39 -7.63 -15.40
CA THR A 35 10.68 -7.70 -16.83
C THR A 35 10.21 -6.45 -17.56
N LEU A 36 9.02 -5.96 -17.22
CA LEU A 36 8.42 -4.76 -17.82
C LEU A 36 8.94 -3.46 -17.20
N LYS A 37 9.69 -3.52 -16.11
CA LYS A 37 10.19 -2.38 -15.33
C LYS A 37 9.08 -1.41 -14.92
N ILE A 38 7.95 -1.96 -14.48
CA ILE A 38 6.80 -1.21 -13.97
C ILE A 38 6.48 -1.66 -12.54
N PRO A 39 5.86 -0.81 -11.72
CA PRO A 39 5.55 -1.15 -10.34
C PRO A 39 4.67 -2.39 -10.20
N ILE A 40 4.93 -3.17 -9.13
CA ILE A 40 4.01 -4.18 -8.64
C ILE A 40 3.15 -3.61 -7.52
N ILE A 41 1.84 -3.83 -7.59
CA ILE A 41 0.85 -3.36 -6.62
C ILE A 41 0.45 -4.57 -5.77
N VAL A 42 0.90 -4.58 -4.51
CA VAL A 42 0.91 -5.76 -3.64
C VAL A 42 -0.19 -5.68 -2.60
N HIS A 43 -1.01 -6.73 -2.56
CA HIS A 43 -1.92 -7.06 -1.48
C HIS A 43 -1.25 -8.00 -0.47
N SER A 44 -1.43 -7.74 0.82
CA SER A 44 -0.98 -8.67 1.86
C SER A 44 -1.96 -8.66 3.04
N ARG A 45 -2.55 -9.84 3.34
CA ARG A 45 -3.45 -10.01 4.46
C ARG A 45 -3.20 -11.33 5.17
N SER A 46 -2.88 -11.26 6.46
CA SER A 46 -2.48 -12.43 7.27
C SER A 46 -1.32 -13.23 6.66
N ALA A 47 -0.40 -12.56 5.92
CA ALA A 47 0.68 -13.16 5.15
C ALA A 47 1.95 -12.28 5.14
N GLU A 48 2.23 -11.51 6.22
CA GLU A 48 3.33 -10.54 6.25
C GLU A 48 4.69 -11.20 6.01
N ASN A 49 4.98 -12.31 6.70
CA ASN A 49 6.25 -13.00 6.59
C ASN A 49 6.48 -13.57 5.17
N GLU A 50 5.48 -14.26 4.64
CA GLU A 50 5.57 -14.86 3.31
C GLU A 50 5.67 -13.79 2.23
N THR A 51 4.92 -12.71 2.35
CA THR A 51 5.00 -11.56 1.45
C THR A 51 6.40 -10.96 1.46
N TYR A 52 6.96 -10.72 2.66
CA TYR A 52 8.31 -10.17 2.81
C TYR A 52 9.38 -11.09 2.19
N GLU A 53 9.37 -12.38 2.52
CA GLU A 53 10.39 -13.32 2.02
C GLU A 53 10.34 -13.45 0.49
N ILE A 54 9.14 -13.45 -0.10
CA ILE A 54 8.99 -13.49 -1.56
C ILE A 54 9.51 -12.21 -2.19
N LEU A 55 9.11 -11.04 -1.69
CA LEU A 55 9.60 -9.76 -2.21
C LEU A 55 11.11 -9.64 -2.07
N LYS A 56 11.67 -9.96 -0.90
CA LYS A 56 13.10 -9.93 -0.62
C LYS A 56 13.90 -10.84 -1.57
N LYS A 57 13.43 -12.07 -1.78
CA LYS A 57 14.08 -13.05 -2.67
C LYS A 57 14.16 -12.56 -4.12
N ASN A 58 13.13 -11.82 -4.56
CA ASN A 58 13.00 -11.35 -5.94
C ASN A 58 13.42 -9.88 -6.13
N TYR A 59 13.83 -9.22 -5.04
CA TYR A 59 14.18 -7.79 -5.09
C TYR A 59 15.40 -7.54 -5.97
N ASN A 60 15.24 -6.58 -6.85
CA ASN A 60 16.31 -6.02 -7.68
C ASN A 60 16.02 -4.52 -7.91
N LYS A 61 16.96 -3.78 -8.47
CA LYS A 61 16.85 -2.32 -8.64
C LYS A 61 15.73 -1.87 -9.58
N ASP A 62 15.24 -2.75 -10.44
CA ASP A 62 14.16 -2.46 -11.37
C ASP A 62 12.78 -2.79 -10.79
N LEU A 63 12.70 -3.51 -9.65
CA LEU A 63 11.45 -3.86 -8.99
C LEU A 63 10.99 -2.72 -8.09
N LYS A 64 9.96 -2.01 -8.52
CA LYS A 64 9.28 -0.96 -7.75
C LYS A 64 8.06 -1.56 -7.05
N ILE A 65 7.95 -1.38 -5.73
CA ILE A 65 6.94 -2.04 -4.91
C ILE A 65 5.97 -1.01 -4.32
N LEU A 66 4.67 -1.24 -4.49
CA LEU A 66 3.61 -0.54 -3.78
C LEU A 66 2.85 -1.53 -2.89
N MET A 67 2.91 -1.34 -1.58
CA MET A 67 2.01 -2.02 -0.64
C MET A 67 0.66 -1.30 -0.66
N HIS A 68 -0.29 -1.84 -1.43
CA HIS A 68 -1.64 -1.33 -1.57
C HIS A 68 -2.43 -1.52 -0.28
N CYS A 69 -3.26 -0.54 0.05
CA CYS A 69 -4.15 -0.56 1.22
C CYS A 69 -3.45 -1.11 2.47
N PHE A 70 -2.26 -0.58 2.76
CA PHE A 70 -1.38 -1.16 3.77
C PHE A 70 -2.05 -1.17 5.15
N THR A 71 -2.20 -2.36 5.72
CA THR A 71 -2.76 -2.60 7.05
C THR A 71 -1.85 -3.45 7.92
N GLY A 72 -0.60 -3.64 7.47
CA GLY A 72 0.39 -4.46 8.16
C GLY A 72 0.98 -3.81 9.41
N SER A 73 1.73 -4.62 10.14
CA SER A 73 2.42 -4.21 11.36
C SER A 73 3.56 -3.21 11.10
N SER A 74 3.95 -2.49 12.15
CA SER A 74 5.12 -1.59 12.11
C SER A 74 6.43 -2.35 11.81
N SER A 75 6.55 -3.60 12.28
CA SER A 75 7.70 -4.45 11.98
C SER A 75 7.74 -4.83 10.50
N PHE A 76 6.60 -5.18 9.92
CA PHE A 76 6.49 -5.49 8.50
C PHE A 76 6.83 -4.27 7.62
N ALA A 77 6.30 -3.09 7.96
CA ALA A 77 6.70 -1.85 7.28
C ALA A 77 8.22 -1.63 7.35
N THR A 78 8.84 -1.82 8.53
CA THR A 78 10.29 -1.66 8.72
C THR A 78 11.10 -2.65 7.87
N GLN A 79 10.66 -3.91 7.76
CA GLN A 79 11.32 -4.92 6.92
C GLN A 79 11.26 -4.57 5.43
N LEU A 80 10.19 -3.90 4.98
CA LEU A 80 10.00 -3.51 3.58
C LEU A 80 10.77 -2.24 3.18
N MET A 81 11.23 -1.42 4.13
CA MET A 81 11.99 -0.19 3.84
C MET A 81 13.26 -0.41 3.00
N PRO A 82 14.13 -1.42 3.32
CA PRO A 82 15.30 -1.70 2.50
C PRO A 82 14.98 -2.17 1.07
N LEU A 83 13.75 -2.60 0.82
CA LEU A 83 13.24 -2.95 -0.52
C LEU A 83 12.64 -1.75 -1.26
N GLU A 84 12.84 -0.54 -0.75
CA GLU A 84 12.36 0.71 -1.33
C GLU A 84 10.84 0.77 -1.54
N ALA A 85 10.06 -0.03 -0.78
CA ALA A 85 8.62 -0.11 -0.91
C ALA A 85 7.91 1.21 -0.59
N TYR A 86 6.86 1.51 -1.34
CA TYR A 86 5.88 2.56 -1.07
C TYR A 86 4.67 1.97 -0.33
N PHE A 87 3.98 2.80 0.45
CA PHE A 87 2.85 2.39 1.29
C PHE A 87 1.65 3.29 1.04
N SER A 88 0.54 2.70 0.64
CA SER A 88 -0.69 3.43 0.40
C SER A 88 -1.61 3.39 1.62
N ALA A 89 -1.98 4.56 2.09
CA ALA A 89 -2.94 4.73 3.18
C ALA A 89 -4.36 4.82 2.62
N SER A 90 -5.24 3.96 3.11
CA SER A 90 -6.68 3.97 2.79
C SER A 90 -7.52 4.59 3.90
N GLY A 91 -8.84 4.63 3.71
CA GLY A 91 -9.78 5.15 4.71
C GLY A 91 -9.67 4.54 6.09
N ILE A 92 -9.06 3.35 6.24
CA ILE A 92 -8.86 2.65 7.51
C ILE A 92 -8.09 3.51 8.53
N ILE A 93 -7.11 4.31 8.09
CA ILE A 93 -6.35 5.16 9.02
C ILE A 93 -7.21 6.18 9.77
N THR A 94 -8.44 6.44 9.29
CA THR A 94 -9.39 7.36 9.96
C THR A 94 -10.20 6.68 11.07
N PHE A 95 -10.15 5.34 11.19
CA PHE A 95 -10.99 4.60 12.11
C PHE A 95 -10.47 4.70 13.55
N LYS A 96 -11.39 4.73 14.52
CA LYS A 96 -11.04 4.83 15.94
C LYS A 96 -10.18 3.68 16.45
N ASN A 97 -10.38 2.48 15.90
CA ASN A 97 -9.71 1.25 16.35
C ASN A 97 -8.44 0.93 15.54
N SER A 98 -7.92 1.86 14.73
CA SER A 98 -6.71 1.66 13.92
C SER A 98 -5.49 2.40 14.49
N LEU A 99 -5.35 2.48 15.81
CA LEU A 99 -4.28 3.22 16.48
C LEU A 99 -2.89 2.70 16.11
N ASP A 100 -2.69 1.37 16.08
CA ASP A 100 -1.42 0.76 15.71
C ASP A 100 -1.03 1.08 14.26
N LEU A 101 -2.03 1.07 13.36
CA LEU A 101 -1.83 1.46 11.97
C LEU A 101 -1.50 2.95 11.84
N GLN A 102 -2.18 3.81 12.59
CA GLN A 102 -1.88 5.24 12.63
C GLN A 102 -0.45 5.49 13.13
N GLU A 103 -0.01 4.78 14.16
CA GLU A 103 1.36 4.84 14.66
C GLU A 103 2.35 4.37 13.58
N THR A 104 2.05 3.28 12.87
CA THR A 104 2.87 2.79 11.76
C THR A 104 3.02 3.86 10.67
N PHE A 105 1.91 4.44 10.19
CA PHE A 105 1.97 5.50 9.18
C PHE A 105 2.69 6.77 9.66
N SER A 106 2.66 7.07 10.95
CA SER A 106 3.42 8.21 11.50
C SER A 106 4.94 8.04 11.34
N LYS A 107 5.43 6.80 11.32
CA LYS A 107 6.85 6.43 11.22
C LYS A 107 7.35 6.23 9.78
N ILE A 108 6.49 5.87 8.83
CA ILE A 108 6.87 5.69 7.42
C ILE A 108 7.39 7.01 6.86
N PRO A 109 8.55 7.07 6.17
CA PRO A 109 9.08 8.28 5.56
C PRO A 109 8.10 8.92 4.58
N ASN A 110 8.07 10.25 4.53
CA ASN A 110 7.11 10.97 3.69
C ASN A 110 7.24 10.64 2.20
N GLU A 111 8.46 10.39 1.74
CA GLU A 111 8.79 10.03 0.35
C GLU A 111 8.35 8.61 -0.06
N LYS A 112 7.82 7.84 0.89
CA LYS A 112 7.30 6.48 0.66
C LYS A 112 5.78 6.39 0.82
N LEU A 113 5.09 7.53 1.04
CA LEU A 113 3.66 7.57 1.29
C LEU A 113 2.85 7.80 0.02
N LEU A 114 1.77 7.03 -0.12
CA LEU A 114 0.68 7.25 -1.06
C LEU A 114 -0.66 7.25 -0.33
N ILE A 115 -1.71 7.67 -1.00
CA ILE A 115 -3.09 7.61 -0.51
C ILE A 115 -3.99 6.97 -1.56
N GLU A 116 -5.01 6.27 -1.10
CA GLU A 116 -6.00 5.61 -1.94
C GLU A 116 -7.38 5.58 -1.29
N THR A 117 -8.39 5.18 -2.02
CA THR A 117 -9.76 5.02 -1.49
C THR A 117 -10.12 3.58 -1.18
N ASP A 118 -9.70 2.64 -1.98
CA ASP A 118 -10.20 1.26 -2.04
C ASP A 118 -11.73 1.20 -2.26
N SER A 119 -12.25 2.18 -3.02
CA SER A 119 -13.70 2.24 -3.32
C SER A 119 -14.17 0.98 -4.05
N PRO A 120 -15.34 0.45 -3.70
CA PRO A 120 -16.42 1.02 -2.87
C PRO A 120 -16.32 0.69 -1.38
N PHE A 121 -15.20 0.13 -0.92
CA PHE A 121 -14.98 -0.30 0.46
C PHE A 121 -14.30 0.80 1.30
N LEU A 122 -14.11 0.53 2.59
CA LEU A 122 -13.28 1.28 3.53
C LEU A 122 -13.58 2.78 3.63
N SER A 123 -14.87 3.15 3.51
CA SER A 123 -15.30 4.55 3.59
C SER A 123 -14.73 5.25 4.84
N PRO A 124 -13.97 6.37 4.68
CA PRO A 124 -13.32 7.06 5.80
C PRO A 124 -14.34 7.76 6.71
N VAL A 125 -13.92 8.09 7.94
CA VAL A 125 -14.67 9.01 8.81
C VAL A 125 -14.68 10.39 8.14
N PRO A 126 -15.84 11.13 8.08
CA PRO A 126 -17.10 10.85 8.78
C PRO A 126 -18.09 9.94 8.01
N ASN A 127 -17.70 9.39 6.87
CA ASN A 127 -18.60 8.67 5.97
C ASN A 127 -18.70 7.15 6.26
N ARG A 128 -18.29 6.70 7.45
CA ARG A 128 -18.43 5.28 7.86
C ARG A 128 -19.85 4.77 7.68
N GLY A 129 -19.96 3.53 7.15
CA GLY A 129 -21.26 2.90 6.88
C GLY A 129 -21.90 3.27 5.54
N LYS A 130 -21.35 4.26 4.83
CA LYS A 130 -21.75 4.57 3.45
C LYS A 130 -20.83 3.84 2.46
N LYS A 131 -21.29 3.67 1.22
CA LYS A 131 -20.46 3.24 0.11
C LYS A 131 -19.37 4.28 -0.11
N ASN A 132 -18.11 3.81 -0.22
CA ASN A 132 -16.98 4.70 -0.48
C ASN A 132 -16.95 5.15 -1.94
N GLU A 133 -16.37 6.32 -2.19
CA GLU A 133 -16.20 6.90 -3.52
C GLU A 133 -14.89 7.69 -3.61
N PRO A 134 -14.33 7.92 -4.82
CA PRO A 134 -13.06 8.63 -4.98
C PRO A 134 -13.01 10.01 -4.33
N SER A 135 -14.13 10.73 -4.28
CA SER A 135 -14.22 12.07 -3.66
C SER A 135 -13.91 12.08 -2.16
N PHE A 136 -14.01 10.92 -1.48
CA PHE A 136 -13.74 10.78 -0.04
C PHE A 136 -12.25 10.68 0.30
N ILE A 137 -11.37 10.58 -0.70
CA ILE A 137 -9.91 10.54 -0.49
C ILE A 137 -9.38 11.70 0.34
N LYS A 138 -10.04 12.86 0.28
CA LYS A 138 -9.69 14.04 1.07
C LYS A 138 -9.63 13.77 2.58
N PHE A 139 -10.51 12.93 3.11
CA PHE A 139 -10.52 12.59 4.54
C PHE A 139 -9.33 11.69 4.93
N THR A 140 -8.90 10.81 4.04
CA THR A 140 -7.67 10.04 4.21
C THR A 140 -6.46 10.96 4.19
N ALA A 141 -6.39 11.90 3.23
CA ALA A 141 -5.32 12.89 3.13
C ALA A 141 -5.23 13.78 4.39
N GLU A 142 -6.37 14.30 4.87
CA GLU A 142 -6.45 15.11 6.08
C GLU A 142 -5.93 14.34 7.31
N LYS A 143 -6.37 13.08 7.47
CA LYS A 143 -5.93 12.25 8.59
C LYS A 143 -4.44 11.93 8.51
N LEU A 144 -3.93 11.56 7.34
CA LEU A 144 -2.51 11.27 7.16
C LEU A 144 -1.65 12.52 7.40
N ALA A 145 -2.07 13.68 6.92
CA ALA A 145 -1.40 14.96 7.18
C ALA A 145 -1.31 15.26 8.69
N GLN A 146 -2.40 15.01 9.44
CA GLN A 146 -2.42 15.15 10.90
C GLN A 146 -1.39 14.20 11.56
N LEU A 147 -1.34 12.93 11.16
CA LEU A 147 -0.38 11.95 11.69
C LEU A 147 1.07 12.33 11.40
N LYS A 148 1.31 12.99 10.29
CA LYS A 148 2.64 13.46 9.85
C LYS A 148 3.00 14.88 10.35
N ASN A 149 2.13 15.53 11.11
CA ASN A 149 2.29 16.93 11.53
C ASN A 149 2.55 17.89 10.35
N MET A 150 1.85 17.68 9.25
CA MET A 150 1.97 18.45 8.01
C MET A 150 0.66 19.17 7.68
N LYS A 151 0.74 20.21 6.84
CA LYS A 151 -0.46 20.74 6.19
C LYS A 151 -0.98 19.73 5.15
N THR A 152 -2.29 19.64 5.01
CA THR A 152 -2.92 18.74 4.03
C THR A 152 -2.46 19.05 2.60
N SER A 153 -2.26 20.32 2.25
CA SER A 153 -1.72 20.74 0.95
C SER A 153 -0.33 20.17 0.67
N ASP A 154 0.53 20.15 1.69
CA ASP A 154 1.91 19.67 1.57
C ASP A 154 1.93 18.14 1.45
N LEU A 155 1.06 17.45 2.21
CA LEU A 155 0.90 16.00 2.06
C LEU A 155 0.40 15.62 0.65
N ILE A 156 -0.62 16.33 0.13
CA ILE A 156 -1.14 16.07 -1.22
C ILE A 156 -0.01 16.23 -2.25
N LYS A 157 0.81 17.27 -2.12
CA LYS A 157 1.97 17.46 -3.01
C LYS A 157 2.94 16.28 -2.90
N VAL A 158 3.35 15.92 -1.70
CA VAL A 158 4.30 14.81 -1.46
C VAL A 158 3.77 13.51 -2.04
N THR A 159 2.52 13.14 -1.76
CA THR A 159 1.93 11.89 -2.28
C THR A 159 1.76 11.90 -3.80
N THR A 160 1.50 13.07 -4.40
CA THR A 160 1.47 13.23 -5.86
C THR A 160 2.85 13.08 -6.48
N ASP A 161 3.88 13.69 -5.88
CA ASP A 161 5.27 13.55 -6.33
C ASP A 161 5.73 12.09 -6.20
N ASN A 162 5.39 11.42 -5.10
CA ASN A 162 5.67 10.00 -4.88
C ASN A 162 5.00 9.10 -5.92
N PHE A 163 3.74 9.38 -6.25
CA PHE A 163 3.03 8.66 -7.31
C PHE A 163 3.73 8.81 -8.67
N ASN A 164 4.13 10.02 -9.02
CA ASN A 164 4.85 10.27 -10.26
C ASN A 164 6.21 9.56 -10.27
N ASN A 165 6.94 9.58 -9.15
CA ASN A 165 8.22 8.89 -9.02
C ASN A 165 8.08 7.36 -9.13
N LEU A 166 7.02 6.80 -8.56
CA LEU A 166 6.79 5.36 -8.60
C LEU A 166 6.38 4.88 -10.01
N PHE A 167 5.45 5.57 -10.65
CA PHE A 167 4.79 5.08 -11.86
C PHE A 167 5.34 5.64 -13.18
N PHE A 168 6.05 6.77 -13.16
CA PHE A 168 6.44 7.48 -14.39
C PHE A 168 7.94 7.81 -14.51
N ASN A 169 8.71 7.60 -13.46
CA ASN A 169 10.19 7.76 -13.45
C ASN A 169 10.86 6.37 -13.27
#